data_692d185fab6cc4e23f70376def75d5df
#
_entry.id   692d185fab6cc4e23f70376def75d5df
#
_cell.length_a   1.000
_cell.length_b   1.000
_cell.length_c   1.000
_cell.angle_alpha   90.00
_cell.angle_beta   90.00
_cell.angle_gamma   90.00
#
_symmetry.space_group_name_H-M   'P 1'
#
loop_
_entity.id
_entity.type
_entity.pdbx_description
1 polymer ?
#
loop_
_entity_poly.entity_id
_entity_poly.type
_entity_poly.pdbx_seq_one_letter_code
_entity_poly.pdbx_strand_id
1 'polypeptide(L)'
;MFTRELLKELRVWKEKSQRKPLVLRGARQVGKTTLVDSFSKEFDSYIRLNLEIADDAAIFRNSTNVLDIWQYLCLKHHIRQDKQDSVLLFIDEIQEEPKAVGMLRYFYEQLGHIYVIAAGSRLQSLVKSHVSFPVGRVEYLNLRPFSFIEYVNAIHGESWSKMLKDLSVPDTMHEEMMKTFNRYALVGGMPEAVSVYAETQDIEALSPIYDSLLRGYNEDIAKYAKNEEQAKIITHIAATSWAEAAQAITFARFGESSYSSAQVHDGMTVLENAYLLSLVYPITSTQAPAIPNKRRSPKMILLDSGLTNFFAGIQLDYLRNDDLLDTWRGRAAEQIVAQELRVLLDAEWKENLCYWLRDKKGTLAEVDFVWQQGTRIIPIEVKSGTNSHLRSLHSFVNNGPEDIIAVRVWSGAYMVQEVFTPAPDNKPFKLISVPFYYLGQLPNILQRVL
;
A
#
# COMPACT_ATOMS: atom_id res chain seq x y z
N MET A 1 5.05 -1.69 20.99
CA MET A 1 3.99 -1.48 20.00
C MET A 1 4.35 -0.23 19.20
N PHE A 2 4.44 -0.31 17.89
CA PHE A 2 4.91 0.79 17.03
C PHE A 2 3.77 1.72 16.61
N THR A 3 4.07 3.01 16.51
CA THR A 3 3.11 4.02 16.08
C THR A 3 2.94 3.95 14.55
N ARG A 4 1.69 3.88 14.07
CA ARG A 4 1.35 3.92 12.65
C ARG A 4 0.94 5.33 12.25
N GLU A 5 1.37 5.80 11.09
CA GLU A 5 0.97 7.12 10.57
C GLU A 5 -0.55 7.22 10.36
N LEU A 6 -1.20 6.11 9.99
CA LEU A 6 -2.66 6.05 9.81
C LEU A 6 -3.46 6.37 11.10
N LEU A 7 -2.83 6.34 12.28
CA LEU A 7 -3.45 6.77 13.53
C LEU A 7 -3.89 8.24 13.48
N LYS A 8 -3.20 9.08 12.72
CA LYS A 8 -3.58 10.49 12.50
C LYS A 8 -4.91 10.59 11.76
N GLU A 9 -5.10 9.77 10.73
CA GLU A 9 -6.33 9.73 9.95
C GLU A 9 -7.51 9.21 10.79
N LEU A 10 -7.26 8.25 11.68
CA LEU A 10 -8.27 7.78 12.64
C LEU A 10 -8.70 8.89 13.59
N ARG A 11 -7.77 9.73 14.05
CA ARG A 11 -8.10 10.90 14.90
C ARG A 11 -8.90 11.95 14.12
N VAL A 12 -8.50 12.24 12.87
CA VAL A 12 -9.27 13.14 11.99
C VAL A 12 -10.68 12.58 11.77
N TRP A 13 -10.82 11.27 11.54
CA TRP A 13 -12.13 10.62 11.42
C TRP A 13 -12.95 10.74 12.71
N LYS A 14 -12.31 10.55 13.88
CA LYS A 14 -12.97 10.66 15.20
C LYS A 14 -13.61 12.02 15.43
N GLU A 15 -12.98 13.10 14.99
CA GLU A 15 -13.42 14.48 15.18
C GLU A 15 -14.53 14.92 14.20
N LYS A 16 -14.90 14.12 13.22
CA LYS A 16 -15.95 14.46 12.25
C LYS A 16 -17.31 14.51 12.91
N SER A 17 -18.07 15.60 12.71
CA SER A 17 -19.44 15.76 13.21
C SER A 17 -20.46 14.81 12.55
N GLN A 18 -20.29 14.53 11.25
CA GLN A 18 -21.09 13.56 10.48
C GLN A 18 -20.24 12.33 10.13
N ARG A 19 -19.70 11.70 11.16
CA ARG A 19 -18.84 10.53 11.04
C ARG A 19 -19.63 9.31 10.56
N LYS A 20 -19.13 8.64 9.52
CA LYS A 20 -19.66 7.36 9.05
C LYS A 20 -18.86 6.22 9.67
N PRO A 21 -19.45 5.01 9.80
CA PRO A 21 -18.67 3.81 10.11
C PRO A 21 -17.45 3.71 9.20
N LEU A 22 -16.29 3.42 9.79
CA LEU A 22 -15.04 3.30 9.07
C LEU A 22 -14.78 1.85 8.69
N VAL A 23 -14.43 1.62 7.43
CA VAL A 23 -14.00 0.32 6.92
C VAL A 23 -12.49 0.33 6.71
N LEU A 24 -11.77 -0.35 7.59
CA LEU A 24 -10.32 -0.49 7.53
C LEU A 24 -9.94 -1.70 6.65
N ARG A 25 -9.32 -1.44 5.52
CA ARG A 25 -8.91 -2.43 4.53
C ARG A 25 -7.41 -2.66 4.56
N GLY A 26 -6.94 -3.75 3.99
CA GLY A 26 -5.53 -4.09 3.83
C GLY A 26 -5.29 -5.58 3.89
N ALA A 27 -4.13 -6.02 3.45
CA ALA A 27 -3.74 -7.42 3.46
C ALA A 27 -3.83 -8.04 4.87
N ARG A 28 -3.85 -9.36 4.94
CA ARG A 28 -3.75 -10.07 6.22
C ARG A 28 -2.39 -9.75 6.86
N GLN A 29 -2.37 -9.66 8.21
CA GLN A 29 -1.18 -9.45 9.04
C GLN A 29 -0.44 -8.09 8.84
N VAL A 30 -1.06 -7.09 8.21
CA VAL A 30 -0.51 -5.71 8.15
C VAL A 30 -0.76 -4.89 9.42
N GLY A 31 -1.42 -5.48 10.46
CA GLY A 31 -1.61 -4.87 11.77
C GLY A 31 -2.91 -4.10 11.94
N LYS A 32 -3.99 -4.42 11.21
CA LYS A 32 -5.31 -3.76 11.32
C LYS A 32 -5.85 -3.80 12.76
N THR A 33 -5.92 -4.97 13.34
CA THR A 33 -6.40 -5.19 14.71
C THR A 33 -5.55 -4.42 15.73
N THR A 34 -4.22 -4.52 15.62
CA THR A 34 -3.27 -3.82 16.49
C THR A 34 -3.42 -2.30 16.42
N LEU A 35 -3.68 -1.75 15.23
CA LEU A 35 -3.92 -0.32 15.04
C LEU A 35 -5.18 0.11 15.78
N VAL A 36 -6.29 -0.63 15.63
CA VAL A 36 -7.57 -0.30 16.30
C VAL A 36 -7.46 -0.49 17.80
N ASP A 37 -6.79 -1.55 18.29
CA ASP A 37 -6.53 -1.76 19.71
C ASP A 37 -5.66 -0.62 20.32
N SER A 38 -4.75 -0.07 19.53
CA SER A 38 -3.98 1.12 19.96
C SER A 38 -4.87 2.37 20.03
N PHE A 39 -5.72 2.56 19.03
CA PHE A 39 -6.64 3.69 18.94
C PHE A 39 -7.75 3.63 19.99
N SER A 40 -8.16 2.42 20.40
CA SER A 40 -9.21 2.22 21.41
C SER A 40 -8.91 2.87 22.75
N LYS A 41 -7.63 3.09 23.08
CA LYS A 41 -7.20 3.77 24.32
C LYS A 41 -7.64 5.22 24.41
N GLU A 42 -8.13 5.81 23.31
CA GLU A 42 -8.67 7.17 23.24
C GLU A 42 -10.19 7.22 23.53
N PHE A 43 -10.81 6.10 23.96
CA PHE A 43 -12.22 5.97 24.23
C PHE A 43 -12.48 5.50 25.67
N ASP A 44 -13.62 5.84 26.22
CA ASP A 44 -14.02 5.42 27.56
C ASP A 44 -14.35 3.93 27.63
N SER A 45 -14.87 3.39 26.52
CA SER A 45 -15.21 1.96 26.40
C SER A 45 -14.87 1.41 25.02
N TYR A 46 -14.47 0.15 24.99
CA TYR A 46 -14.09 -0.55 23.77
C TYR A 46 -14.80 -1.90 23.71
N ILE A 47 -15.53 -2.15 22.64
CA ILE A 47 -16.15 -3.43 22.34
C ILE A 47 -15.48 -3.97 21.08
N ARG A 48 -14.85 -5.13 21.18
CA ARG A 48 -14.29 -5.85 20.02
C ARG A 48 -15.08 -7.13 19.76
N LEU A 49 -15.53 -7.29 18.54
CA LEU A 49 -16.15 -8.50 18.01
C LEU A 49 -15.26 -9.05 16.90
N ASN A 50 -14.98 -10.36 16.95
CA ASN A 50 -14.28 -11.05 15.86
C ASN A 50 -15.25 -12.02 15.19
N LEU A 51 -15.65 -11.74 13.95
CA LEU A 51 -16.67 -12.53 13.27
C LEU A 51 -16.18 -13.89 12.74
N GLU A 52 -14.90 -14.24 12.91
CA GLU A 52 -14.44 -15.63 12.81
C GLU A 52 -14.90 -16.47 14.03
N ILE A 53 -15.26 -15.83 15.15
CA ILE A 53 -15.80 -16.49 16.33
C ILE A 53 -17.31 -16.64 16.18
N ALA A 54 -17.81 -17.88 16.29
CA ALA A 54 -19.21 -18.21 16.03
C ALA A 54 -20.20 -17.41 16.88
N ASP A 55 -19.88 -17.17 18.17
CA ASP A 55 -20.73 -16.43 19.10
C ASP A 55 -20.82 -14.94 18.73
N ASP A 56 -19.74 -14.31 18.29
CA ASP A 56 -19.74 -12.92 17.85
C ASP A 56 -20.48 -12.77 16.52
N ALA A 57 -20.27 -13.68 15.58
CA ALA A 57 -21.02 -13.73 14.31
C ALA A 57 -22.53 -13.96 14.53
N ALA A 58 -22.91 -14.77 15.52
CA ALA A 58 -24.30 -15.05 15.84
C ALA A 58 -25.10 -13.79 16.25
N ILE A 59 -24.45 -12.78 16.81
CA ILE A 59 -25.06 -11.50 17.16
C ILE A 59 -25.71 -10.85 15.92
N PHE A 60 -24.99 -10.84 14.80
CA PHE A 60 -25.46 -10.25 13.53
C PHE A 60 -26.35 -11.21 12.73
N ARG A 61 -26.15 -12.53 12.91
CA ARG A 61 -26.93 -13.56 12.21
C ARG A 61 -28.34 -13.64 12.74
N ASN A 62 -28.51 -13.51 14.05
CA ASN A 62 -29.77 -13.73 14.76
C ASN A 62 -30.64 -12.48 14.89
N SER A 63 -30.12 -11.27 14.63
CA SER A 63 -30.89 -10.04 14.64
C SER A 63 -30.77 -9.32 13.30
N THR A 64 -31.82 -8.58 12.95
CA THR A 64 -31.87 -7.65 11.81
C THR A 64 -31.99 -6.21 12.24
N ASN A 65 -32.15 -5.96 13.55
CA ASN A 65 -32.31 -4.64 14.14
C ASN A 65 -31.02 -4.20 14.84
N VAL A 66 -30.41 -3.12 14.35
CA VAL A 66 -29.17 -2.61 14.91
C VAL A 66 -29.32 -2.06 16.33
N LEU A 67 -30.52 -1.58 16.69
CA LEU A 67 -30.82 -1.06 18.06
C LEU A 67 -30.81 -2.20 19.07
N ASP A 68 -31.39 -3.36 18.71
CA ASP A 68 -31.41 -4.55 19.58
C ASP A 68 -29.98 -5.11 19.76
N ILE A 69 -29.21 -5.12 18.68
CA ILE A 69 -27.78 -5.51 18.74
C ILE A 69 -27.02 -4.57 19.68
N TRP A 70 -27.20 -3.25 19.52
CA TRP A 70 -26.52 -2.28 20.36
C TRP A 70 -26.91 -2.41 21.84
N GLN A 71 -28.19 -2.55 22.12
CA GLN A 71 -28.68 -2.77 23.48
C GLN A 71 -28.10 -4.04 24.11
N TYR A 72 -28.07 -5.15 23.34
CA TYR A 72 -27.42 -6.39 23.79
C TYR A 72 -25.95 -6.20 24.11
N LEU A 73 -25.20 -5.51 23.23
CA LEU A 73 -23.76 -5.24 23.43
C LEU A 73 -23.53 -4.37 24.66
N CYS A 74 -24.35 -3.33 24.87
CA CYS A 74 -24.27 -2.48 26.07
C CYS A 74 -24.48 -3.30 27.36
N LEU A 75 -25.47 -4.20 27.37
CA LEU A 75 -25.74 -5.06 28.55
C LEU A 75 -24.59 -6.05 28.77
N LYS A 76 -24.14 -6.73 27.71
CA LYS A 76 -23.05 -7.74 27.77
C LYS A 76 -21.74 -7.12 28.27
N HIS A 77 -21.43 -5.89 27.88
CA HIS A 77 -20.19 -5.19 28.21
C HIS A 77 -20.34 -4.17 29.35
N HIS A 78 -21.51 -4.15 30.04
CA HIS A 78 -21.79 -3.25 31.17
C HIS A 78 -21.59 -1.75 30.83
N ILE A 79 -21.94 -1.34 29.60
CA ILE A 79 -21.85 0.05 29.16
C ILE A 79 -23.00 0.84 29.80
N ARG A 80 -22.65 1.87 30.55
CA ARG A 80 -23.65 2.78 31.15
C ARG A 80 -24.28 3.68 30.10
N GLN A 81 -25.54 3.99 30.26
CA GLN A 81 -26.29 4.80 29.32
C GLN A 81 -25.69 6.20 29.08
N ASP A 82 -25.12 6.82 30.13
CA ASP A 82 -24.45 8.12 30.08
C ASP A 82 -23.04 8.08 29.43
N LYS A 83 -22.53 6.88 29.06
CA LYS A 83 -21.20 6.66 28.49
C LYS A 83 -21.22 6.11 27.05
N GLN A 84 -22.39 6.01 26.43
CA GLN A 84 -22.53 5.42 25.10
C GLN A 84 -21.89 6.27 24.00
N ASP A 85 -21.79 7.58 24.17
CA ASP A 85 -21.21 8.51 23.19
C ASP A 85 -19.67 8.43 23.08
N SER A 86 -19.01 7.68 23.97
CA SER A 86 -17.56 7.46 23.95
C SER A 86 -17.21 5.99 23.85
N VAL A 87 -17.99 5.21 23.10
CA VAL A 87 -17.75 3.79 22.84
C VAL A 87 -17.22 3.58 21.44
N LEU A 88 -16.09 2.88 21.34
CA LEU A 88 -15.61 2.33 20.08
C LEU A 88 -16.09 0.88 19.93
N LEU A 89 -16.89 0.61 18.92
CA LEU A 89 -17.25 -0.71 18.45
C LEU A 89 -16.33 -1.11 17.30
N PHE A 90 -15.54 -2.15 17.51
CA PHE A 90 -14.67 -2.73 16.47
C PHE A 90 -15.21 -4.09 16.02
N ILE A 91 -15.51 -4.21 14.73
CA ILE A 91 -15.99 -5.43 14.09
C ILE A 91 -14.87 -5.97 13.20
N ASP A 92 -14.11 -6.91 13.76
CA ASP A 92 -12.98 -7.53 13.06
C ASP A 92 -13.44 -8.69 12.18
N GLU A 93 -12.75 -8.91 11.05
CA GLU A 93 -13.05 -9.94 10.03
C GLU A 93 -14.52 -9.91 9.58
N ILE A 94 -15.04 -8.68 9.36
CA ILE A 94 -16.47 -8.44 9.05
C ILE A 94 -16.98 -9.23 7.83
N GLN A 95 -16.11 -9.63 6.91
CA GLN A 95 -16.50 -10.43 5.73
C GLN A 95 -16.98 -11.84 6.07
N GLU A 96 -16.72 -12.34 7.27
CA GLU A 96 -17.19 -13.68 7.69
C GLU A 96 -18.71 -13.70 7.96
N GLU A 97 -19.32 -12.53 8.21
CA GLU A 97 -20.77 -12.40 8.34
C GLU A 97 -21.30 -11.28 7.41
N PRO A 98 -21.76 -11.63 6.19
CA PRO A 98 -22.23 -10.66 5.20
C PRO A 98 -23.37 -9.74 5.68
N LYS A 99 -24.22 -10.20 6.62
CA LYS A 99 -25.26 -9.35 7.20
C LYS A 99 -24.68 -8.18 7.99
N ALA A 100 -23.56 -8.39 8.71
CA ALA A 100 -22.90 -7.33 9.47
C ALA A 100 -22.44 -6.19 8.56
N VAL A 101 -21.95 -6.50 7.33
CA VAL A 101 -21.56 -5.49 6.34
C VAL A 101 -22.75 -4.61 5.96
N GLY A 102 -23.93 -5.21 5.68
CA GLY A 102 -25.15 -4.49 5.37
C GLY A 102 -25.64 -3.60 6.54
N MET A 103 -25.39 -4.04 7.78
CA MET A 103 -25.79 -3.32 8.99
C MET A 103 -24.98 -2.06 9.27
N LEU A 104 -23.78 -1.89 8.68
CA LEU A 104 -23.00 -0.64 8.81
C LEU A 104 -23.80 0.59 8.40
N ARG A 105 -24.74 0.44 7.43
CA ARG A 105 -25.67 1.49 7.06
C ARG A 105 -26.54 1.94 8.23
N TYR A 106 -27.10 0.99 8.96
CA TYR A 106 -28.01 1.25 10.06
C TYR A 106 -27.29 1.79 11.29
N PHE A 107 -26.04 1.40 11.53
CA PHE A 107 -25.19 2.04 12.53
C PHE A 107 -25.01 3.52 12.22
N TYR A 108 -24.80 3.90 10.97
CA TYR A 108 -24.73 5.31 10.57
C TYR A 108 -26.05 6.05 10.75
N GLU A 109 -27.17 5.44 10.30
CA GLU A 109 -28.48 6.13 10.24
C GLU A 109 -29.19 6.21 11.60
N GLN A 110 -28.98 5.24 12.50
CA GLN A 110 -29.71 5.11 13.76
C GLN A 110 -28.83 5.30 15.01
N LEU A 111 -27.53 5.07 14.91
CA LEU A 111 -26.57 5.07 16.00
C LEU A 111 -25.33 5.93 15.67
N GLY A 112 -25.51 7.06 14.98
CA GLY A 112 -24.42 7.93 14.54
C GLY A 112 -23.57 8.53 15.68
N HIS A 113 -23.99 8.40 16.93
CA HIS A 113 -23.23 8.83 18.10
C HIS A 113 -22.09 7.88 18.47
N ILE A 114 -22.22 6.58 18.19
CA ILE A 114 -21.16 5.61 18.50
C ILE A 114 -20.06 5.59 17.42
N TYR A 115 -18.87 5.16 17.80
CA TYR A 115 -17.75 5.02 16.89
C TYR A 115 -17.69 3.58 16.40
N VAL A 116 -17.83 3.37 15.09
CA VAL A 116 -17.81 2.03 14.50
C VAL A 116 -16.63 1.91 13.53
N ILE A 117 -15.74 0.97 13.79
CA ILE A 117 -14.69 0.55 12.86
C ILE A 117 -14.95 -0.91 12.49
N ALA A 118 -15.00 -1.20 11.20
CA ALA A 118 -15.03 -2.55 10.68
C ALA A 118 -13.72 -2.85 9.96
N ALA A 119 -13.15 -4.04 10.14
CA ALA A 119 -11.95 -4.45 9.43
C ALA A 119 -12.15 -5.77 8.72
N GLY A 120 -11.43 -5.94 7.60
CA GLY A 120 -11.40 -7.20 6.87
C GLY A 120 -10.38 -7.20 5.74
N SER A 121 -9.79 -8.35 5.48
CA SER A 121 -8.82 -8.55 4.40
C SER A 121 -9.46 -8.87 3.04
N ARG A 122 -10.74 -9.30 3.02
CA ARG A 122 -11.45 -9.78 1.83
C ARG A 122 -12.69 -8.97 1.46
N LEU A 123 -12.84 -7.76 1.98
CA LEU A 123 -14.05 -6.96 1.81
C LEU A 123 -14.39 -6.64 0.34
N GLN A 124 -13.37 -6.52 -0.53
CA GLN A 124 -13.62 -6.29 -1.96
C GLN A 124 -14.21 -7.51 -2.68
N SER A 125 -13.99 -8.71 -2.17
CA SER A 125 -14.59 -9.94 -2.75
C SER A 125 -16.08 -10.03 -2.48
N LEU A 126 -16.58 -9.45 -1.39
CA LEU A 126 -18.01 -9.42 -1.04
C LEU A 126 -18.86 -8.57 -2.00
N VAL A 127 -18.28 -7.55 -2.64
CA VAL A 127 -18.98 -6.73 -3.64
C VAL A 127 -19.51 -7.59 -4.80
N LYS A 128 -18.85 -8.73 -5.10
CA LYS A 128 -19.26 -9.67 -6.14
C LYS A 128 -20.30 -10.71 -5.68
N SER A 129 -20.55 -10.84 -4.37
CA SER A 129 -21.38 -11.89 -3.78
C SER A 129 -22.82 -11.47 -3.43
N HIS A 130 -23.39 -10.46 -4.11
CA HIS A 130 -24.74 -9.92 -3.86
C HIS A 130 -24.95 -9.30 -2.47
N VAL A 131 -23.90 -9.05 -1.71
CA VAL A 131 -23.99 -8.29 -0.47
C VAL A 131 -24.17 -6.82 -0.81
N SER A 132 -25.26 -6.21 -0.34
CA SER A 132 -25.50 -4.77 -0.49
C SER A 132 -24.48 -4.01 0.34
N PHE A 133 -23.41 -3.55 -0.31
CA PHE A 133 -22.45 -2.66 0.34
C PHE A 133 -23.11 -1.31 0.62
N PRO A 134 -22.94 -0.72 1.80
CA PRO A 134 -23.60 0.53 2.18
C PRO A 134 -22.97 1.74 1.50
N VAL A 135 -23.17 1.87 0.18
CA VAL A 135 -22.63 2.96 -0.64
C VAL A 135 -23.02 4.32 -0.06
N GLY A 136 -22.04 5.19 0.14
CA GLY A 136 -22.24 6.53 0.70
C GLY A 136 -22.53 6.58 2.21
N ARG A 137 -22.54 5.43 2.91
CA ARG A 137 -22.81 5.31 4.34
C ARG A 137 -21.62 4.85 5.17
N VAL A 138 -20.48 4.61 4.53
CA VAL A 138 -19.21 4.23 5.15
C VAL A 138 -18.08 5.06 4.60
N GLU A 139 -17.01 5.18 5.36
CA GLU A 139 -15.70 5.70 4.92
C GLU A 139 -14.69 4.56 4.84
N TYR A 140 -13.61 4.75 4.08
CA TYR A 140 -12.60 3.71 3.88
C TYR A 140 -11.23 4.26 4.21
N LEU A 141 -10.42 3.43 4.88
CA LEU A 141 -8.99 3.63 5.00
C LEU A 141 -8.27 2.34 4.64
N ASN A 142 -7.10 2.47 4.00
CA ASN A 142 -6.26 1.34 3.64
C ASN A 142 -5.04 1.31 4.55
N LEU A 143 -4.80 0.17 5.21
CA LEU A 143 -3.58 -0.07 5.97
C LEU A 143 -2.63 -0.91 5.12
N ARG A 144 -1.46 -0.34 4.83
CA ARG A 144 -0.36 -1.00 4.12
C ARG A 144 0.68 -1.55 5.10
N PRO A 145 1.64 -2.38 4.66
CA PRO A 145 2.86 -2.62 5.42
C PRO A 145 3.49 -1.30 5.88
N PHE A 146 4.42 -1.33 6.81
CA PHE A 146 5.09 -0.11 7.29
C PHE A 146 5.74 0.64 6.14
N SER A 147 5.52 1.96 6.08
CA SER A 147 6.31 2.85 5.24
C SER A 147 7.71 3.04 5.81
N PHE A 148 8.62 3.59 5.01
CA PHE A 148 9.98 3.88 5.48
C PHE A 148 10.00 4.75 6.74
N ILE A 149 9.13 5.76 6.81
CA ILE A 149 9.02 6.64 7.99
C ILE A 149 8.57 5.85 9.23
N GLU A 150 7.62 4.94 9.09
CA GLU A 150 7.16 4.07 10.19
C GLU A 150 8.26 3.08 10.60
N TYR A 151 8.98 2.52 9.62
CA TYR A 151 10.14 1.65 9.86
C TYR A 151 11.24 2.40 10.64
N VAL A 152 11.63 3.59 10.19
CA VAL A 152 12.63 4.41 10.88
C VAL A 152 12.20 4.75 12.30
N ASN A 153 10.92 5.06 12.50
CA ASN A 153 10.39 5.29 13.84
C ASN A 153 10.47 4.04 14.73
N ALA A 154 10.27 2.86 14.15
CA ALA A 154 10.34 1.59 14.88
C ALA A 154 11.80 1.22 15.27
N ILE A 155 12.77 1.49 14.40
CA ILE A 155 14.18 1.09 14.58
C ILE A 155 15.00 2.15 15.34
N HIS A 156 14.85 3.43 14.96
CA HIS A 156 15.69 4.53 15.45
C HIS A 156 14.93 5.54 16.32
N GLY A 157 13.59 5.41 16.43
CA GLY A 157 12.76 6.27 17.25
C GLY A 157 12.29 7.56 16.56
N GLU A 158 11.53 8.35 17.33
CA GLU A 158 10.78 9.51 16.82
C GLU A 158 11.68 10.64 16.27
N SER A 159 12.84 10.87 16.87
CA SER A 159 13.74 11.94 16.42
C SER A 159 14.20 11.74 14.97
N TRP A 160 14.51 10.52 14.56
CA TRP A 160 14.90 10.19 13.19
C TRP A 160 13.73 10.32 12.21
N SER A 161 12.57 9.77 12.57
CA SER A 161 11.38 9.90 11.72
C SER A 161 10.92 11.36 11.57
N LYS A 162 11.13 12.19 12.60
CA LYS A 162 10.86 13.63 12.54
C LYS A 162 11.77 14.35 11.54
N MET A 163 13.07 14.05 11.53
CA MET A 163 13.99 14.63 10.53
C MET A 163 13.54 14.32 9.09
N LEU A 164 13.01 13.11 8.84
CA LEU A 164 12.45 12.77 7.53
C LEU A 164 11.21 13.60 7.20
N LYS A 165 10.27 13.72 8.16
CA LYS A 165 9.03 14.48 7.96
C LYS A 165 9.28 15.97 7.72
N ASP A 166 10.26 16.53 8.41
CA ASP A 166 10.62 17.95 8.33
C ASP A 166 11.55 18.26 7.15
N LEU A 167 12.00 17.23 6.39
CA LEU A 167 13.02 17.36 5.33
C LEU A 167 14.31 18.01 5.86
N SER A 168 14.74 17.63 7.04
CA SER A 168 15.84 18.24 7.78
C SER A 168 16.98 17.26 8.12
N VAL A 169 17.10 16.17 7.37
CA VAL A 169 18.23 15.24 7.51
C VAL A 169 19.53 15.97 7.17
N PRO A 170 20.50 16.07 8.10
CA PRO A 170 21.79 16.70 7.82
C PRO A 170 22.57 15.97 6.72
N ASP A 171 23.35 16.69 5.91
CA ASP A 171 24.17 16.08 4.86
C ASP A 171 25.13 15.01 5.40
N THR A 172 25.62 15.20 6.62
CA THR A 172 26.50 14.24 7.31
C THR A 172 25.81 12.90 7.65
N MET A 173 24.47 12.88 7.66
CA MET A 173 23.67 11.67 7.91
C MET A 173 23.17 11.00 6.61
N HIS A 174 23.49 11.56 5.45
CA HIS A 174 22.99 11.06 4.17
C HIS A 174 23.31 9.56 3.97
N GLU A 175 24.57 9.16 4.16
CA GLU A 175 25.00 7.77 3.97
C GLU A 175 24.31 6.82 4.96
N GLU A 176 24.17 7.23 6.22
CA GLU A 176 23.51 6.40 7.23
C GLU A 176 22.01 6.25 6.95
N MET A 177 21.37 7.32 6.50
CA MET A 177 19.96 7.27 6.11
C MET A 177 19.74 6.40 4.87
N MET A 178 20.68 6.42 3.90
CA MET A 178 20.66 5.52 2.74
C MET A 178 20.87 4.06 3.15
N LYS A 179 21.79 3.77 4.08
CA LYS A 179 21.95 2.43 4.65
C LYS A 179 20.67 1.95 5.34
N THR A 180 20.03 2.83 6.11
CA THR A 180 18.76 2.53 6.77
C THR A 180 17.65 2.24 5.74
N PHE A 181 17.60 3.00 4.64
CA PHE A 181 16.65 2.74 3.56
C PHE A 181 16.92 1.40 2.87
N ASN A 182 18.18 1.08 2.60
CA ASN A 182 18.55 -0.21 2.03
C ASN A 182 18.15 -1.38 2.96
N ARG A 183 18.32 -1.23 4.27
CA ARG A 183 17.83 -2.21 5.25
C ARG A 183 16.31 -2.38 5.20
N TYR A 184 15.59 -1.26 5.15
CA TYR A 184 14.13 -1.30 5.00
C TYR A 184 13.73 -2.02 3.70
N ALA A 185 14.39 -1.75 2.59
CA ALA A 185 14.12 -2.44 1.32
C ALA A 185 14.27 -3.96 1.44
N LEU A 186 15.20 -4.44 2.28
CA LEU A 186 15.42 -5.87 2.54
C LEU A 186 14.43 -6.48 3.53
N VAL A 187 14.22 -5.78 4.66
CA VAL A 187 13.32 -6.23 5.74
C VAL A 187 11.87 -6.06 5.35
N GLY A 188 11.56 -5.12 4.45
CA GLY A 188 10.19 -4.77 4.13
C GLY A 188 9.47 -4.07 5.27
N GLY A 189 8.15 -3.96 5.12
CA GLY A 189 7.27 -3.29 6.07
C GLY A 189 6.29 -4.21 6.79
N MET A 190 6.42 -5.54 6.70
CA MET A 190 5.52 -6.43 7.45
C MET A 190 5.73 -6.26 8.95
N PRO A 191 4.66 -5.96 9.75
CA PRO A 191 4.81 -5.55 11.16
C PRO A 191 5.59 -6.52 12.02
N GLU A 192 5.38 -7.83 11.86
CA GLU A 192 6.08 -8.85 12.63
C GLU A 192 7.57 -8.90 12.27
N ALA A 193 7.90 -8.83 10.97
CA ALA A 193 9.28 -8.78 10.50
C ALA A 193 10.00 -7.53 11.03
N VAL A 194 9.36 -6.36 10.96
CA VAL A 194 9.92 -5.11 11.51
C VAL A 194 10.11 -5.21 13.03
N SER A 195 9.18 -5.85 13.76
CA SER A 195 9.29 -6.02 15.22
C SER A 195 10.48 -6.88 15.59
N VAL A 196 10.62 -8.05 14.96
CA VAL A 196 11.74 -8.96 15.23
C VAL A 196 13.07 -8.32 14.82
N TYR A 197 13.09 -7.63 13.67
CA TYR A 197 14.31 -6.92 13.25
C TYR A 197 14.69 -5.78 14.22
N ALA A 198 13.71 -5.05 14.74
CA ALA A 198 13.97 -4.00 15.73
C ALA A 198 14.64 -4.55 17.01
N GLU A 199 14.30 -5.77 17.42
CA GLU A 199 14.84 -6.42 18.61
C GLU A 199 16.19 -7.09 18.36
N THR A 200 16.35 -7.75 17.21
CA THR A 200 17.50 -8.63 16.94
C THR A 200 18.57 -8.01 16.07
N GLN A 201 18.21 -7.05 15.20
CA GLN A 201 19.05 -6.52 14.12
C GLN A 201 19.59 -7.62 13.18
N ASP A 202 18.92 -8.78 13.16
CA ASP A 202 19.31 -9.96 12.41
C ASP A 202 18.29 -10.26 11.31
N ILE A 203 18.75 -10.29 10.04
CA ILE A 203 17.93 -10.60 8.88
C ILE A 203 17.62 -12.10 8.80
N GLU A 204 18.54 -12.97 9.23
CA GLU A 204 18.31 -14.42 9.21
C GLU A 204 17.17 -14.82 10.13
N ALA A 205 16.98 -14.10 11.25
CA ALA A 205 15.88 -14.31 12.19
C ALA A 205 14.49 -14.05 11.55
N LEU A 206 14.41 -13.40 10.40
CA LEU A 206 13.15 -13.08 9.71
C LEU A 206 12.64 -14.22 8.82
N SER A 207 13.51 -15.16 8.45
CA SER A 207 13.15 -16.26 7.54
C SER A 207 11.92 -17.07 7.97
N PRO A 208 11.78 -17.48 9.26
CA PRO A 208 10.58 -18.19 9.71
C PRO A 208 9.31 -17.36 9.61
N ILE A 209 9.41 -16.03 9.77
CA ILE A 209 8.28 -15.10 9.69
C ILE A 209 7.77 -15.04 8.24
N TYR A 210 8.68 -14.83 7.27
CA TYR A 210 8.29 -14.78 5.87
C TYR A 210 7.74 -16.11 5.37
N ASP A 211 8.33 -17.26 5.76
CA ASP A 211 7.81 -18.58 5.43
C ASP A 211 6.39 -18.76 5.98
N SER A 212 6.14 -18.38 7.24
CA SER A 212 4.82 -18.41 7.86
C SER A 212 3.80 -17.53 7.15
N LEU A 213 4.20 -16.29 6.77
CA LEU A 213 3.35 -15.36 6.03
C LEU A 213 2.95 -15.94 4.67
N LEU A 214 3.92 -16.46 3.92
CA LEU A 214 3.69 -17.03 2.59
C LEU A 214 2.80 -18.27 2.64
N ARG A 215 3.01 -19.15 3.63
CA ARG A 215 2.14 -20.32 3.86
C ARG A 215 0.72 -19.88 4.18
N GLY A 216 0.55 -18.90 5.08
CA GLY A 216 -0.75 -18.36 5.44
C GLY A 216 -1.48 -17.74 4.23
N TYR A 217 -0.78 -17.00 3.36
CA TYR A 217 -1.37 -16.46 2.14
C TYR A 217 -1.78 -17.58 1.16
N ASN A 218 -0.97 -18.62 1.02
CA ASN A 218 -1.30 -19.76 0.16
C ASN A 218 -2.51 -20.56 0.69
N GLU A 219 -2.62 -20.78 1.99
CA GLU A 219 -3.79 -21.41 2.61
C GLU A 219 -5.08 -20.60 2.41
N ASP A 220 -4.97 -19.28 2.44
CA ASP A 220 -6.09 -18.38 2.20
C ASP A 220 -6.56 -18.37 0.72
N ILE A 221 -5.73 -18.77 -0.24
CA ILE A 221 -6.11 -18.85 -1.66
C ILE A 221 -7.36 -19.70 -1.86
N ALA A 222 -7.49 -20.79 -1.14
CA ALA A 222 -8.68 -21.65 -1.20
C ALA A 222 -9.96 -20.89 -0.79
N LYS A 223 -9.85 -19.91 0.12
CA LYS A 223 -10.96 -19.05 0.56
C LYS A 223 -11.28 -17.93 -0.44
N TYR A 224 -10.32 -17.54 -1.27
CA TYR A 224 -10.47 -16.49 -2.28
C TYR A 224 -11.05 -17.01 -3.60
N ALA A 225 -10.80 -18.29 -3.91
CA ALA A 225 -11.20 -18.93 -5.15
C ALA A 225 -12.70 -19.30 -5.15
N LYS A 226 -13.34 -19.21 -6.31
CA LYS A 226 -14.74 -19.62 -6.50
C LYS A 226 -14.90 -21.14 -6.65
N ASN A 227 -13.85 -21.81 -7.11
CA ASN A 227 -13.79 -23.25 -7.36
C ASN A 227 -12.32 -23.72 -7.38
N GLU A 228 -12.13 -25.05 -7.44
CA GLU A 228 -10.79 -25.68 -7.43
C GLU A 228 -9.92 -25.26 -8.62
N GLU A 229 -10.51 -25.07 -9.81
CA GLU A 229 -9.76 -24.63 -11.00
C GLU A 229 -9.16 -23.24 -10.77
N GLN A 230 -9.97 -22.29 -10.30
CA GLN A 230 -9.48 -20.94 -9.98
C GLN A 230 -8.47 -20.98 -8.84
N ALA A 231 -8.61 -21.84 -7.83
CA ALA A 231 -7.62 -22.01 -6.77
C ALA A 231 -6.26 -22.42 -7.32
N LYS A 232 -6.22 -23.40 -8.25
CA LYS A 232 -4.97 -23.83 -8.90
C LYS A 232 -4.30 -22.70 -9.68
N ILE A 233 -5.08 -21.89 -10.41
CA ILE A 233 -4.58 -20.75 -11.16
C ILE A 233 -3.99 -19.70 -10.23
N ILE A 234 -4.72 -19.34 -9.16
CA ILE A 234 -4.25 -18.34 -8.18
C ILE A 234 -2.99 -18.84 -7.47
N THR A 235 -2.93 -20.10 -7.09
CA THR A 235 -1.73 -20.71 -6.48
C THR A 235 -0.54 -20.64 -7.42
N HIS A 236 -0.74 -20.96 -8.71
CA HIS A 236 0.33 -20.83 -9.70
C HIS A 236 0.82 -19.40 -9.85
N ILE A 237 -0.12 -18.43 -9.95
CA ILE A 237 0.22 -17.01 -10.02
C ILE A 237 0.99 -16.58 -8.77
N ALA A 238 0.52 -16.93 -7.57
CA ALA A 238 1.19 -16.60 -6.33
C ALA A 238 2.62 -17.17 -6.26
N ALA A 239 2.82 -18.41 -6.73
CA ALA A 239 4.12 -19.06 -6.74
C ALA A 239 5.12 -18.43 -7.73
N THR A 240 4.64 -17.86 -8.85
CA THR A 240 5.49 -17.33 -9.94
C THR A 240 5.64 -15.82 -9.91
N SER A 241 4.76 -15.09 -9.23
CA SER A 241 4.73 -13.62 -9.18
C SER A 241 6.02 -12.97 -8.68
N TRP A 242 6.72 -13.63 -7.76
CA TRP A 242 7.91 -13.06 -7.13
C TRP A 242 9.04 -12.81 -8.14
N ALA A 243 9.16 -13.68 -9.14
CA ALA A 243 10.15 -13.52 -10.21
C ALA A 243 9.85 -12.35 -11.15
N GLU A 244 8.61 -11.91 -11.20
CA GLU A 244 8.10 -10.86 -12.10
C GLU A 244 7.84 -9.52 -11.37
N ALA A 245 8.30 -9.39 -10.12
CA ALA A 245 8.11 -8.16 -9.35
C ALA A 245 8.68 -6.93 -10.06
N ALA A 246 7.93 -5.84 -10.05
CA ALA A 246 8.22 -4.55 -10.70
C ALA A 246 8.43 -4.60 -12.22
N GLN A 247 8.05 -5.71 -12.89
CA GLN A 247 8.14 -5.82 -14.34
C GLN A 247 6.80 -5.65 -15.03
N ALA A 248 6.85 -5.19 -16.29
CA ALA A 248 5.70 -5.23 -17.18
C ALA A 248 5.42 -6.70 -17.56
N ILE A 249 4.20 -7.16 -17.25
CA ILE A 249 3.79 -8.56 -17.46
C ILE A 249 2.82 -8.71 -18.61
N THR A 250 2.74 -9.91 -19.15
CA THR A 250 1.67 -10.34 -20.04
C THR A 250 0.84 -11.42 -19.34
N PHE A 251 -0.49 -11.36 -19.48
CA PHE A 251 -1.36 -12.40 -18.92
C PHE A 251 -1.25 -13.73 -19.67
N ALA A 252 -0.92 -13.68 -20.98
CA ALA A 252 -0.71 -14.87 -21.76
C ALA A 252 0.56 -15.58 -21.30
N ARG A 253 0.45 -16.89 -21.00
CA ARG A 253 1.57 -17.75 -20.57
C ARG A 253 2.28 -17.23 -19.31
N PHE A 254 1.60 -16.52 -18.43
CA PHE A 254 2.20 -16.03 -17.19
C PHE A 254 2.78 -17.18 -16.36
N GLY A 255 4.03 -17.03 -15.93
CA GLY A 255 4.75 -18.06 -15.18
C GLY A 255 4.88 -19.38 -15.97
N GLU A 256 5.04 -19.30 -17.29
CA GLU A 256 5.16 -20.47 -18.21
C GLU A 256 3.94 -21.40 -18.20
N SER A 257 2.78 -20.91 -17.79
CA SER A 257 1.55 -21.71 -17.71
C SER A 257 0.85 -21.84 -19.06
N SER A 258 -0.04 -22.82 -19.15
CA SER A 258 -0.98 -23.01 -20.27
C SER A 258 -2.32 -22.28 -20.05
N TYR A 259 -2.49 -21.52 -18.96
CA TYR A 259 -3.72 -20.81 -18.67
C TYR A 259 -3.99 -19.67 -19.68
N SER A 260 -5.26 -19.44 -19.97
CA SER A 260 -5.66 -18.35 -20.84
C SER A 260 -5.42 -16.99 -20.17
N SER A 261 -5.23 -15.94 -20.99
CA SER A 261 -5.07 -14.57 -20.47
C SER A 261 -6.22 -14.12 -19.58
N ALA A 262 -7.44 -14.56 -19.86
CA ALA A 262 -8.62 -14.24 -19.06
C ALA A 262 -8.55 -14.89 -17.66
N GLN A 263 -8.18 -16.17 -17.60
CA GLN A 263 -8.04 -16.90 -16.35
C GLN A 263 -6.93 -16.29 -15.46
N VAL A 264 -5.79 -15.94 -16.06
CA VAL A 264 -4.68 -15.30 -15.34
C VAL A 264 -5.08 -13.91 -14.84
N HIS A 265 -5.74 -13.09 -15.68
CA HIS A 265 -6.24 -11.77 -15.28
C HIS A 265 -7.24 -11.89 -14.12
N ASP A 266 -8.17 -12.83 -14.18
CA ASP A 266 -9.14 -13.06 -13.09
C ASP A 266 -8.45 -13.51 -11.80
N GLY A 267 -7.45 -14.41 -11.89
CA GLY A 267 -6.65 -14.82 -10.75
C GLY A 267 -5.86 -13.66 -10.11
N MET A 268 -5.21 -12.83 -10.95
CA MET A 268 -4.51 -11.64 -10.47
C MET A 268 -5.46 -10.63 -9.83
N THR A 269 -6.67 -10.45 -10.37
CA THR A 269 -7.71 -9.59 -9.78
C THR A 269 -8.10 -10.08 -8.38
N VAL A 270 -8.13 -11.39 -8.15
CA VAL A 270 -8.39 -11.94 -6.81
C VAL A 270 -7.26 -11.59 -5.84
N LEU A 271 -6.00 -11.75 -6.25
CA LEU A 271 -4.84 -11.38 -5.43
C LEU A 271 -4.75 -9.86 -5.19
N GLU A 272 -5.12 -9.05 -6.19
CA GLU A 272 -5.21 -7.60 -6.05
C GLU A 272 -6.28 -7.19 -5.03
N ASN A 273 -7.45 -7.82 -5.05
CA ASN A 273 -8.52 -7.61 -4.07
C ASN A 273 -8.14 -8.09 -2.65
N ALA A 274 -7.18 -9.01 -2.53
CA ALA A 274 -6.58 -9.44 -1.28
C ALA A 274 -5.40 -8.56 -0.85
N TYR A 275 -5.06 -7.53 -1.63
CA TYR A 275 -3.93 -6.61 -1.42
C TYR A 275 -2.54 -7.27 -1.53
N LEU A 276 -2.43 -8.48 -2.07
CA LEU A 276 -1.17 -9.21 -2.20
C LEU A 276 -0.31 -8.74 -3.38
N LEU A 277 -0.94 -8.21 -4.41
CA LEU A 277 -0.29 -7.57 -5.54
C LEU A 277 -1.09 -6.36 -6.04
N SER A 278 -0.54 -5.66 -7.00
CA SER A 278 -1.19 -4.57 -7.73
C SER A 278 -0.73 -4.49 -9.15
N LEU A 279 -1.66 -4.22 -10.04
CA LEU A 279 -1.41 -4.05 -11.46
C LEU A 279 -1.34 -2.55 -11.78
N VAL A 280 -0.14 -2.06 -12.02
CA VAL A 280 0.16 -0.67 -12.35
C VAL A 280 0.13 -0.50 -13.87
N TYR A 281 -0.94 0.09 -14.38
CA TYR A 281 -1.13 0.28 -15.82
C TYR A 281 -0.46 1.56 -16.32
N PRO A 282 -0.02 1.60 -17.61
CA PRO A 282 0.56 2.80 -18.16
C PRO A 282 -0.50 3.84 -18.50
N ILE A 283 -0.07 5.10 -18.48
CA ILE A 283 -0.70 6.18 -19.24
C ILE A 283 0.10 6.46 -20.50
N THR A 284 -0.53 6.98 -21.53
CA THR A 284 0.14 7.38 -22.79
C THR A 284 0.16 8.89 -22.99
N SER A 285 -0.70 9.61 -22.24
CA SER A 285 -0.72 11.06 -22.19
C SER A 285 0.33 11.62 -21.24
N THR A 286 0.83 12.80 -21.55
CA THR A 286 1.66 13.62 -20.64
C THR A 286 0.86 14.71 -19.94
N GLN A 287 -0.46 14.74 -20.14
CA GLN A 287 -1.40 15.71 -19.57
C GLN A 287 -2.44 15.01 -18.72
N ALA A 288 -2.89 15.69 -17.67
CA ALA A 288 -3.96 15.21 -16.79
C ALA A 288 -5.32 15.15 -17.52
N PRO A 289 -6.22 14.26 -17.11
CA PRO A 289 -6.04 13.29 -16.01
C PRO A 289 -5.19 12.07 -16.39
N ALA A 290 -4.53 11.46 -15.39
CA ALA A 290 -3.79 10.22 -15.54
C ALA A 290 -4.76 9.03 -15.68
N ILE A 291 -5.13 8.70 -16.90
CA ILE A 291 -6.08 7.61 -17.17
C ILE A 291 -5.32 6.33 -17.54
N PRO A 292 -5.40 5.26 -16.70
CA PRO A 292 -4.75 3.98 -16.96
C PRO A 292 -5.21 3.32 -18.26
N ASN A 293 -4.30 2.97 -19.14
CA ASN A 293 -4.59 2.23 -20.38
C ASN A 293 -4.53 0.71 -20.11
N LYS A 294 -5.66 0.13 -19.74
CA LYS A 294 -5.79 -1.31 -19.41
C LYS A 294 -5.61 -2.25 -20.60
N ARG A 295 -5.43 -1.73 -21.84
CA ARG A 295 -5.11 -2.54 -23.03
C ARG A 295 -3.61 -2.82 -23.15
N ARG A 296 -2.79 -2.14 -22.36
CA ARG A 296 -1.33 -2.32 -22.31
C ARG A 296 -0.92 -3.20 -21.13
N SER A 297 0.27 -3.77 -21.21
CA SER A 297 0.86 -4.57 -20.15
C SER A 297 0.99 -3.76 -18.85
N PRO A 298 0.46 -4.24 -17.71
CA PRO A 298 0.71 -3.60 -16.43
C PRO A 298 2.08 -4.00 -15.88
N LYS A 299 2.69 -3.14 -15.06
CA LYS A 299 3.74 -3.56 -14.12
C LYS A 299 3.09 -4.24 -12.92
N MET A 300 3.66 -5.33 -12.44
CA MET A 300 3.17 -6.04 -11.27
C MET A 300 3.97 -5.66 -10.05
N ILE A 301 3.30 -5.05 -9.07
CA ILE A 301 3.89 -4.66 -7.80
C ILE A 301 3.35 -5.57 -6.70
N LEU A 302 4.23 -6.16 -5.92
CA LEU A 302 3.87 -7.06 -4.82
C LEU A 302 3.59 -6.28 -3.53
N LEU A 303 3.01 -6.97 -2.55
CA LEU A 303 2.61 -6.37 -1.26
C LEU A 303 3.78 -5.73 -0.53
N ASP A 304 4.92 -6.44 -0.47
CA ASP A 304 6.03 -6.08 0.41
C ASP A 304 7.37 -6.50 -0.18
N SER A 305 8.38 -5.63 -0.04
CA SER A 305 9.73 -5.86 -0.57
C SER A 305 10.47 -6.96 0.20
N GLY A 306 10.29 -7.07 1.51
CA GLY A 306 10.93 -8.11 2.33
C GLY A 306 10.45 -9.51 1.93
N LEU A 307 9.14 -9.69 1.75
CA LEU A 307 8.57 -10.94 1.22
C LEU A 307 9.11 -11.25 -0.17
N THR A 308 9.20 -10.23 -1.04
CA THR A 308 9.73 -10.39 -2.40
C THR A 308 11.18 -10.84 -2.40
N ASN A 309 12.02 -10.22 -1.58
CA ASN A 309 13.43 -10.53 -1.47
C ASN A 309 13.70 -11.91 -0.84
N PHE A 310 12.89 -12.28 0.18
CA PHE A 310 12.97 -13.59 0.79
C PHE A 310 12.67 -14.70 -0.22
N PHE A 311 11.58 -14.59 -0.97
CA PHE A 311 11.20 -15.57 -1.95
C PHE A 311 12.19 -15.66 -3.12
N ALA A 312 12.79 -14.54 -3.50
CA ALA A 312 13.83 -14.50 -4.52
C ALA A 312 15.19 -15.06 -4.05
N GLY A 313 15.31 -15.41 -2.77
CA GLY A 313 16.55 -15.94 -2.19
C GLY A 313 17.69 -14.93 -2.03
N ILE A 314 17.38 -13.63 -2.11
CA ILE A 314 18.39 -12.56 -2.21
C ILE A 314 18.86 -12.07 -0.84
N GLN A 315 18.05 -12.28 0.20
CA GLN A 315 18.40 -11.79 1.55
C GLN A 315 19.78 -12.30 2.02
N LEU A 316 20.15 -13.53 1.69
CA LEU A 316 21.42 -14.11 2.06
C LEU A 316 22.60 -13.57 1.22
N ASP A 317 22.39 -13.27 -0.05
CA ASP A 317 23.44 -12.70 -0.90
C ASP A 317 23.76 -11.26 -0.51
N TYR A 318 22.80 -10.54 0.01
CA TYR A 318 23.00 -9.19 0.54
C TYR A 318 23.87 -9.15 1.80
N LEU A 319 23.75 -10.12 2.69
CA LEU A 319 24.61 -10.21 3.89
C LEU A 319 26.11 -10.36 3.51
N ARG A 320 26.40 -10.78 2.29
CA ARG A 320 27.76 -10.93 1.77
C ARG A 320 28.27 -9.68 1.05
N ASN A 321 27.38 -8.85 0.52
CA ASN A 321 27.72 -7.71 -0.34
C ASN A 321 26.90 -6.47 0.08
N ASP A 322 27.34 -5.63 0.95
CA ASP A 322 26.65 -4.47 1.55
C ASP A 322 25.81 -3.55 0.64
N ASP A 323 25.64 -3.90 -0.64
CA ASP A 323 24.90 -3.13 -1.64
C ASP A 323 23.76 -3.94 -2.31
N LEU A 324 22.55 -3.81 -1.76
CA LEU A 324 21.35 -4.40 -2.32
C LEU A 324 21.07 -3.92 -3.75
N LEU A 325 21.31 -2.65 -4.00
CA LEU A 325 21.00 -2.01 -5.28
C LEU A 325 21.88 -2.53 -6.41
N ASP A 326 23.08 -3.00 -6.11
CA ASP A 326 23.95 -3.63 -7.09
C ASP A 326 23.50 -5.06 -7.46
N THR A 327 22.95 -5.80 -6.53
CA THR A 327 22.52 -7.20 -6.72
C THR A 327 21.17 -7.31 -7.45
N TRP A 328 20.27 -6.35 -7.22
CA TRP A 328 18.89 -6.28 -7.78
C TRP A 328 18.63 -5.00 -8.55
N ARG A 329 19.59 -4.57 -9.31
CA ARG A 329 19.54 -3.30 -10.05
C ARG A 329 18.20 -3.08 -10.74
N GLY A 330 17.54 -2.03 -10.36
CA GLY A 330 16.30 -1.58 -10.95
C GLY A 330 15.03 -2.18 -10.34
N ARG A 331 14.85 -3.50 -10.35
CA ARG A 331 13.58 -4.13 -9.93
C ARG A 331 13.24 -3.90 -8.46
N ALA A 332 14.20 -4.14 -7.55
CA ALA A 332 13.99 -3.93 -6.13
C ALA A 332 13.78 -2.44 -5.81
N ALA A 333 14.50 -1.56 -6.52
CA ALA A 333 14.31 -0.12 -6.38
C ALA A 333 12.92 0.32 -6.87
N GLU A 334 12.44 -0.17 -8.01
CA GLU A 334 11.10 0.13 -8.50
C GLU A 334 10.02 -0.47 -7.57
N GLN A 335 10.22 -1.69 -7.06
CA GLN A 335 9.30 -2.35 -6.14
C GLN A 335 9.11 -1.52 -4.86
N ILE A 336 10.20 -1.11 -4.21
CA ILE A 336 10.12 -0.34 -2.96
C ILE A 336 9.60 1.08 -3.18
N VAL A 337 9.96 1.72 -4.31
CA VAL A 337 9.41 3.02 -4.69
C VAL A 337 7.90 2.93 -4.92
N ALA A 338 7.42 1.90 -5.63
CA ALA A 338 6.00 1.69 -5.82
C ALA A 338 5.27 1.44 -4.49
N GLN A 339 5.87 0.67 -3.56
CA GLN A 339 5.34 0.43 -2.23
C GLN A 339 5.14 1.75 -1.47
N GLU A 340 6.15 2.63 -1.44
CA GLU A 340 6.08 3.94 -0.80
C GLU A 340 5.05 4.87 -1.48
N LEU A 341 5.07 4.96 -2.81
CA LEU A 341 4.11 5.77 -3.56
C LEU A 341 2.66 5.35 -3.32
N ARG A 342 2.41 4.06 -3.12
CA ARG A 342 1.06 3.55 -2.82
C ARG A 342 0.56 3.97 -1.44
N VAL A 343 1.43 4.05 -0.44
CA VAL A 343 1.05 4.60 0.87
C VAL A 343 0.61 6.05 0.73
N LEU A 344 1.33 6.85 -0.07
CA LEU A 344 1.00 8.25 -0.32
C LEU A 344 -0.30 8.43 -1.11
N LEU A 345 -0.56 7.58 -2.10
CA LEU A 345 -1.80 7.61 -2.89
C LEU A 345 -3.03 7.31 -2.04
N ASP A 346 -2.94 6.34 -1.12
CA ASP A 346 -4.02 6.03 -0.19
C ASP A 346 -4.34 7.24 0.72
N ALA A 347 -3.32 7.96 1.21
CA ALA A 347 -3.50 9.15 2.03
C ALA A 347 -4.13 10.33 1.26
N GLU A 348 -3.88 10.44 -0.05
CA GLU A 348 -4.42 11.50 -0.90
C GLU A 348 -5.70 11.10 -1.67
N TRP A 349 -6.32 9.96 -1.34
CA TRP A 349 -7.53 9.44 -1.99
C TRP A 349 -7.37 9.23 -3.51
N LYS A 350 -6.15 8.99 -3.97
CA LYS A 350 -5.83 8.68 -5.36
C LYS A 350 -5.84 7.16 -5.56
N GLU A 351 -6.61 6.68 -6.53
CA GLU A 351 -6.84 5.24 -6.67
C GLU A 351 -5.73 4.49 -7.42
N ASN A 352 -5.00 5.16 -8.33
CA ASN A 352 -4.16 4.44 -9.28
C ASN A 352 -2.73 4.99 -9.32
N LEU A 353 -1.77 4.14 -8.95
CA LEU A 353 -0.40 4.31 -9.40
C LEU A 353 -0.33 3.98 -10.89
N CYS A 354 0.34 4.81 -11.67
CA CYS A 354 0.53 4.61 -13.09
C CYS A 354 2.01 4.77 -13.44
N TYR A 355 2.40 4.23 -14.61
CA TYR A 355 3.66 4.54 -15.26
C TYR A 355 3.39 5.20 -16.62
N TRP A 356 4.38 5.78 -17.27
CA TRP A 356 4.19 6.35 -18.60
C TRP A 356 4.86 5.51 -19.68
N LEU A 357 4.13 5.29 -20.78
CA LEU A 357 4.63 4.58 -21.94
C LEU A 357 4.39 5.43 -23.19
N ARG A 358 5.45 5.63 -23.99
CA ARG A 358 5.32 6.34 -25.26
C ARG A 358 4.54 5.51 -26.28
N ASP A 359 3.46 6.09 -26.82
CA ASP A 359 2.58 5.42 -27.78
C ASP A 359 2.95 5.71 -29.26
N LYS A 360 4.25 5.63 -29.60
CA LYS A 360 4.71 5.78 -31.00
C LYS A 360 5.43 4.52 -31.45
N LYS A 361 5.13 4.05 -32.70
CA LYS A 361 5.84 2.95 -33.34
C LYS A 361 7.33 3.30 -33.48
N GLY A 362 8.22 2.44 -33.01
CA GLY A 362 9.65 2.45 -33.32
C GLY A 362 10.62 2.78 -32.19
N THR A 363 10.21 3.39 -31.08
CA THR A 363 11.07 3.60 -29.91
C THR A 363 10.24 3.50 -28.65
N LEU A 364 10.46 2.46 -27.89
CA LEU A 364 9.88 2.31 -26.57
C LEU A 364 10.62 3.28 -25.62
N ALA A 365 9.87 4.22 -25.03
CA ALA A 365 10.33 5.01 -23.91
C ALA A 365 9.31 4.82 -22.77
N GLU A 366 9.81 4.52 -21.61
CA GLU A 366 9.02 4.24 -20.41
C GLU A 366 9.58 5.06 -19.26
N VAL A 367 8.71 5.74 -18.50
CA VAL A 367 9.04 6.37 -17.21
C VAL A 367 8.43 5.52 -16.12
N ASP A 368 9.20 5.20 -15.09
CA ASP A 368 8.88 4.17 -14.10
C ASP A 368 7.56 4.40 -13.39
N PHE A 369 7.27 5.64 -12.99
CA PHE A 369 5.99 6.04 -12.38
C PHE A 369 5.58 7.45 -12.80
N VAL A 370 4.31 7.77 -12.56
CA VAL A 370 3.80 9.13 -12.69
C VAL A 370 2.97 9.49 -11.46
N TRP A 371 3.10 10.75 -11.04
CA TRP A 371 2.33 11.36 -9.97
C TRP A 371 1.46 12.48 -10.53
N GLN A 372 0.17 12.43 -10.27
CA GLN A 372 -0.71 13.55 -10.64
C GLN A 372 -0.84 14.52 -9.47
N GLN A 373 -0.45 15.77 -9.69
CA GLN A 373 -0.64 16.88 -8.74
C GLN A 373 -1.52 17.96 -9.40
N GLY A 374 -2.79 18.01 -9.02
CA GLY A 374 -3.78 18.86 -9.69
C GLY A 374 -3.88 18.54 -11.18
N THR A 375 -3.62 19.54 -12.03
CA THR A 375 -3.65 19.40 -13.49
C THR A 375 -2.31 18.95 -14.10
N ARG A 376 -1.28 18.71 -13.29
CA ARG A 376 0.07 18.34 -13.75
C ARG A 376 0.30 16.84 -13.61
N ILE A 377 0.91 16.25 -14.63
CA ILE A 377 1.49 14.91 -14.56
C ILE A 377 2.98 15.04 -14.34
N ILE A 378 3.47 14.52 -13.25
CA ILE A 378 4.87 14.57 -12.83
C ILE A 378 5.49 13.20 -13.07
N PRO A 379 6.40 13.05 -14.04
CA PRO A 379 7.09 11.79 -14.26
C PRO A 379 8.11 11.55 -13.14
N ILE A 380 8.20 10.29 -12.70
CA ILE A 380 9.12 9.82 -11.65
C ILE A 380 9.99 8.72 -12.25
N GLU A 381 11.29 8.98 -12.33
CA GLU A 381 12.31 8.04 -12.78
C GLU A 381 13.10 7.53 -11.59
N VAL A 382 13.26 6.22 -11.47
CA VAL A 382 14.00 5.56 -10.39
C VAL A 382 15.40 5.20 -10.86
N LYS A 383 16.43 5.61 -10.13
CA LYS A 383 17.82 5.33 -10.45
C LYS A 383 18.53 4.71 -9.25
N SER A 384 18.89 3.46 -9.36
CA SER A 384 19.59 2.70 -8.30
C SER A 384 21.05 3.12 -8.10
N GLY A 385 21.62 3.94 -8.99
CA GLY A 385 23.01 4.42 -8.92
C GLY A 385 23.13 5.92 -9.16
N THR A 386 24.38 6.43 -9.09
CA THR A 386 24.70 7.84 -9.30
C THR A 386 24.77 8.24 -10.78
N ASN A 387 25.02 7.29 -11.68
CA ASN A 387 25.06 7.52 -13.13
C ASN A 387 23.65 7.49 -13.73
N SER A 388 23.18 8.64 -14.20
CA SER A 388 21.80 8.82 -14.60
C SER A 388 21.64 9.29 -16.05
N HIS A 389 21.53 8.35 -16.97
CA HIS A 389 20.95 8.69 -18.25
C HIS A 389 19.42 8.80 -18.08
N LEU A 390 18.89 9.99 -18.24
CA LEU A 390 17.45 10.28 -18.10
C LEU A 390 16.70 10.23 -19.45
N ARG A 391 17.04 9.27 -20.33
CA ARG A 391 16.50 9.20 -21.70
C ARG A 391 14.98 9.12 -21.74
N SER A 392 14.38 8.28 -20.91
CA SER A 392 12.93 8.13 -20.83
C SER A 392 12.27 9.41 -20.32
N LEU A 393 12.86 10.02 -19.29
CA LEU A 393 12.40 11.27 -18.72
C LEU A 393 12.47 12.41 -19.76
N HIS A 394 13.58 12.53 -20.50
CA HIS A 394 13.71 13.49 -21.60
C HIS A 394 12.65 13.24 -22.69
N SER A 395 12.37 11.98 -23.01
CA SER A 395 11.28 11.63 -23.95
C SER A 395 9.92 12.08 -23.45
N PHE A 396 9.64 11.92 -22.14
CA PHE A 396 8.41 12.45 -21.54
C PHE A 396 8.35 13.98 -21.66
N VAL A 397 9.41 14.67 -21.27
CA VAL A 397 9.52 16.14 -21.31
C VAL A 397 9.30 16.67 -22.72
N ASN A 398 9.95 16.09 -23.73
CA ASN A 398 9.82 16.53 -25.11
C ASN A 398 8.41 16.34 -25.70
N ASN A 399 7.63 15.40 -25.16
CA ASN A 399 6.25 15.17 -25.58
C ASN A 399 5.21 15.86 -24.67
N GLY A 400 5.64 16.55 -23.62
CA GLY A 400 4.78 17.17 -22.62
C GLY A 400 4.61 18.69 -22.79
N PRO A 401 3.92 19.35 -21.85
CA PRO A 401 3.79 20.81 -21.81
C PRO A 401 5.12 21.52 -21.57
N GLU A 402 5.14 22.87 -21.62
CA GLU A 402 6.38 23.66 -21.51
C GLU A 402 6.99 23.68 -20.08
N ASP A 403 6.15 23.69 -19.05
CA ASP A 403 6.56 23.88 -17.66
C ASP A 403 6.59 22.56 -16.87
N ILE A 404 7.24 21.53 -17.40
CA ILE A 404 7.33 20.22 -16.75
C ILE A 404 8.21 20.27 -15.51
N ILE A 405 7.70 19.66 -14.45
CA ILE A 405 8.46 19.24 -13.28
C ILE A 405 8.61 17.73 -13.36
N ALA A 406 9.83 17.25 -13.21
CA ALA A 406 10.16 15.83 -13.21
C ALA A 406 10.90 15.46 -11.92
N VAL A 407 10.69 14.24 -11.46
CA VAL A 407 11.32 13.70 -10.26
C VAL A 407 12.26 12.58 -10.64
N ARG A 408 13.46 12.62 -10.10
CA ARG A 408 14.41 11.51 -10.08
C ARG A 408 14.55 11.02 -8.65
N VAL A 409 14.19 9.77 -8.39
CA VAL A 409 14.47 9.09 -7.11
C VAL A 409 15.80 8.37 -7.24
N TRP A 410 16.76 8.67 -6.35
CA TRP A 410 18.12 8.19 -6.50
C TRP A 410 18.88 8.09 -5.16
N SER A 411 20.10 7.57 -5.22
CA SER A 411 20.96 7.43 -4.04
C SER A 411 21.75 8.69 -3.65
N GLY A 412 21.72 9.76 -4.46
CA GLY A 412 22.43 11.00 -4.17
C GLY A 412 21.60 12.00 -3.36
N ALA A 413 22.18 13.18 -3.13
CA ALA A 413 21.58 14.24 -2.32
C ALA A 413 20.30 14.84 -2.93
N TYR A 414 19.47 15.44 -2.07
CA TYR A 414 18.32 16.23 -2.49
C TYR A 414 18.76 17.48 -3.27
N MET A 415 18.22 17.66 -4.47
CA MET A 415 18.52 18.84 -5.31
C MET A 415 17.30 19.24 -6.14
N VAL A 416 17.16 20.53 -6.40
CA VAL A 416 16.20 21.10 -7.36
C VAL A 416 16.98 21.92 -8.39
N GLN A 417 16.86 21.58 -9.66
CA GLN A 417 17.64 22.17 -10.74
C GLN A 417 16.76 22.47 -11.96
N GLU A 418 17.07 23.56 -12.67
CA GLU A 418 16.59 23.77 -14.03
C GLU A 418 17.58 23.13 -14.99
N VAL A 419 17.10 22.23 -15.82
CA VAL A 419 17.89 21.46 -16.77
C VAL A 419 17.24 21.44 -18.15
N PHE A 420 17.97 21.02 -19.15
CA PHE A 420 17.48 20.96 -20.53
C PHE A 420 17.51 19.52 -21.05
N THR A 421 16.56 19.17 -21.92
CA THR A 421 16.68 17.93 -22.68
C THR A 421 17.83 18.05 -23.69
N PRO A 422 18.45 16.92 -24.11
CA PRO A 422 19.50 16.96 -25.15
C PRO A 422 19.01 17.56 -26.46
N ALA A 423 19.98 18.08 -27.24
CA ALA A 423 19.71 18.50 -28.61
C ALA A 423 19.06 17.36 -29.45
N PRO A 424 18.18 17.63 -30.44
CA PRO A 424 17.85 18.96 -30.94
C PRO A 424 16.77 19.72 -30.18
N ASP A 425 16.01 19.06 -29.28
CA ASP A 425 14.82 19.67 -28.65
C ASP A 425 15.21 20.76 -27.65
N ASN A 426 16.26 20.55 -26.86
CA ASN A 426 16.81 21.49 -25.88
C ASN A 426 15.74 22.16 -24.99
N LYS A 427 14.72 21.38 -24.58
CA LYS A 427 13.55 21.85 -23.85
C LYS A 427 13.87 21.99 -22.35
N PRO A 428 13.62 23.17 -21.73
CA PRO A 428 13.83 23.36 -20.30
C PRO A 428 12.81 22.61 -19.46
N PHE A 429 13.23 22.11 -18.29
CA PHE A 429 12.35 21.54 -17.29
C PHE A 429 12.99 21.61 -15.89
N LYS A 430 12.16 21.56 -14.87
CA LYS A 430 12.60 21.51 -13.48
C LYS A 430 12.79 20.05 -13.04
N LEU A 431 14.01 19.68 -12.68
CA LEU A 431 14.34 18.35 -12.16
C LEU A 431 14.51 18.40 -10.64
N ILE A 432 13.69 17.62 -9.95
CA ILE A 432 13.81 17.41 -8.51
C ILE A 432 14.47 16.04 -8.30
N SER A 433 15.68 16.04 -7.76
CA SER A 433 16.38 14.81 -7.38
C SER A 433 16.13 14.54 -5.91
N VAL A 434 15.44 13.45 -5.64
CA VAL A 434 14.96 13.06 -4.31
C VAL A 434 15.72 11.82 -3.86
N PRO A 435 16.48 11.83 -2.77
CA PRO A 435 17.03 10.62 -2.19
C PRO A 435 15.93 9.66 -1.79
N PHE A 436 16.15 8.36 -1.90
CA PHE A 436 15.14 7.34 -1.60
C PHE A 436 14.45 7.55 -0.26
N TYR A 437 15.19 7.94 0.77
CA TYR A 437 14.66 8.13 2.11
C TYR A 437 13.67 9.31 2.25
N TYR A 438 13.65 10.25 1.29
CA TYR A 438 12.67 11.35 1.28
C TYR A 438 11.44 11.06 0.42
N LEU A 439 11.34 9.88 -0.20
CA LEU A 439 10.22 9.56 -1.08
C LEU A 439 8.86 9.68 -0.38
N GLY A 440 8.77 9.26 0.90
CA GLY A 440 7.56 9.42 1.70
C GLY A 440 7.11 10.87 1.94
N GLN A 441 7.95 11.86 1.56
CA GLN A 441 7.63 13.28 1.62
C GLN A 441 7.38 13.90 0.23
N LEU A 442 7.23 13.09 -0.80
CA LEU A 442 7.05 13.59 -2.17
C LEU A 442 5.94 14.64 -2.30
N PRO A 443 4.73 14.49 -1.72
CA PRO A 443 3.69 15.52 -1.79
C PRO A 443 4.15 16.86 -1.20
N ASN A 444 4.83 16.83 -0.04
CA ASN A 444 5.35 18.03 0.63
C ASN A 444 6.47 18.70 -0.19
N ILE A 445 7.34 17.89 -0.80
CA ILE A 445 8.41 18.38 -1.70
C ILE A 445 7.79 19.08 -2.91
N LEU A 446 6.83 18.44 -3.56
CA LEU A 446 6.14 19.00 -4.72
C LEU A 446 5.41 20.30 -4.37
N GLN A 447 4.75 20.37 -3.22
CA GLN A 447 4.05 21.57 -2.77
C GLN A 447 4.98 22.75 -2.52
N ARG A 448 6.24 22.50 -2.10
CA ARG A 448 7.24 23.56 -1.90
C ARG A 448 7.86 24.08 -3.22
N VAL A 449 7.82 23.28 -4.27
CA VAL A 449 8.48 23.57 -5.56
C VAL A 449 7.50 24.10 -6.62
N LEU A 450 6.21 23.75 -6.50
CA LEU A 450 5.10 24.25 -7.33
C LEU A 450 4.69 25.66 -6.94
#